data_d5e6233c15829e3c498fb82b3c214451
#
_entry.id   d5e6233c15829e3c498fb82b3c214451
#
_cell.length_a   1.000
_cell.length_b   1.000
_cell.length_c   1.000
_cell.angle_alpha   90.00
_cell.angle_beta   90.00
_cell.angle_gamma   90.00
#
_symmetry.space_group_name_H-M   'P 1'
#
loop_
_entity.id
_entity.type
_entity.pdbx_description
1 polymer ?
#
loop_
_entity_poly.entity_id
_entity_poly.type
_entity_poly.pdbx_seq_one_letter_code
_entity_poly.pdbx_strand_id
1 'polypeptide(L)' 'MIPHTSISVVTGLPCPESGIWESMGNFRTTVILYKGEIMPLYCGGKIKWRLIQIC' A
#
# COMPACT_ATOMS: atom_id res chain seq x y z
N MET A 1 13.76 -17.62 2.23
CA MET A 1 13.33 -17.03 1.77
C MET A 1 12.71 -15.98 2.26
N ILE A 2 12.49 -15.12 1.94
CA ILE A 2 12.02 -14.17 2.38
C ILE A 2 10.93 -13.76 2.07
N PRO A 3 10.25 -13.65 2.66
CA PRO A 3 9.14 -13.43 2.51
C PRO A 3 8.96 -12.19 2.10
N HIS A 4 8.54 -11.88 1.69
CA HIS A 4 8.22 -10.88 1.32
C HIS A 4 7.84 -10.09 2.12
N THR A 5 7.47 -9.63 2.32
CA THR A 5 7.36 -8.61 2.69
C THR A 5 6.46 -8.21 3.53
N SER A 6 6.66 -7.53 4.43
CA SER A 6 5.80 -7.04 5.36
C SER A 6 5.87 -5.56 5.35
N ILE A 7 6.03 -4.98 4.23
CA ILE A 7 6.10 -3.54 4.09
C ILE A 7 4.71 -2.96 4.19
N SER A 8 4.52 -2.01 5.07
CA SER A 8 3.28 -1.27 5.10
C SER A 8 3.59 0.21 5.23
N VAL A 9 2.77 1.04 4.61
CA VAL A 9 2.98 2.47 4.55
C VAL A 9 1.64 3.18 4.76
N VAL A 10 1.67 4.26 5.50
CA VAL A 10 0.45 5.01 5.82
C VAL A 10 0.12 5.99 4.70
N THR A 11 -1.16 6.24 4.51
CA THR A 11 -1.65 7.27 3.58
C THR A 11 -0.86 8.56 3.74
N GLY A 12 -0.51 9.16 2.65
CA GLY A 12 0.21 10.44 2.65
C GLY A 12 1.71 10.30 2.53
N LEU A 13 2.25 9.11 2.75
CA LEU A 13 3.67 8.89 2.57
C LEU A 13 3.95 8.37 1.18
N PRO A 14 5.17 8.55 0.68
CA PRO A 14 5.49 8.08 -0.66
C PRO A 14 5.59 6.57 -0.72
N CYS A 15 5.13 6.01 -1.82
CA CYS A 15 5.17 4.57 -2.05
C CYS A 15 6.63 4.14 -2.25
N PRO A 16 7.13 3.21 -1.46
CA PRO A 16 8.53 2.79 -1.56
C PRO A 16 8.81 1.77 -2.65
N GLU A 17 7.79 1.06 -3.10
CA GLU A 17 7.97 0.03 -4.11
C GLU A 17 6.77 -0.03 -5.01
N SER A 18 7.00 -0.15 -6.31
CA SER A 18 5.91 -0.32 -7.25
C SER A 18 5.32 -1.71 -7.08
N GLY A 19 4.03 -1.80 -7.09
CA GLY A 19 3.38 -3.09 -6.94
C GLY A 19 1.92 -2.96 -6.60
N ILE A 20 1.35 -4.05 -6.10
CA ILE A 20 -0.04 -4.09 -5.70
C ILE A 20 -0.11 -3.91 -4.20
N TRP A 21 -0.87 -2.94 -3.78
CA TRP A 21 -1.01 -2.60 -2.37
C TRP A 21 -2.45 -2.83 -1.93
N GLU A 22 -2.61 -3.35 -0.73
CA GLU A 22 -3.92 -3.66 -0.19
C GLU A 22 -4.20 -2.80 1.02
N SER A 23 -5.41 -2.26 1.09
CA SER A 23 -5.80 -1.46 2.25
C SER A 23 -5.99 -2.37 3.45
N MET A 24 -5.61 -1.88 4.61
CA MET A 24 -5.75 -2.63 5.86
C MET A 24 -6.90 -2.09 6.68
N GLY A 25 -7.95 -1.65 6.02
CA GLY A 25 -9.14 -1.15 6.70
C GLY A 25 -10.22 -2.20 6.81
N ASN A 26 -11.45 -1.76 7.06
CA ASN A 26 -12.57 -2.66 7.21
C ASN A 26 -12.85 -3.44 5.93
N PHE A 27 -12.71 -2.79 4.79
CA PHE A 27 -12.89 -3.46 3.52
C PHE A 27 -11.56 -3.48 2.84
N ARG A 28 -11.14 -4.63 2.38
CA ARG A 28 -9.87 -4.76 1.72
C ARG A 28 -10.03 -4.44 0.25
N THR A 29 -9.20 -3.53 -0.22
CA THR A 29 -9.23 -3.17 -1.60
C THR A 29 -7.79 -3.09 -2.06
N THR A 30 -7.54 -3.32 -3.34
CA THR A 30 -6.19 -3.31 -3.85
C THR A 30 -6.05 -2.22 -4.89
N VAL A 31 -4.85 -1.64 -4.95
CA VAL A 31 -4.54 -0.63 -5.95
C VAL A 31 -3.14 -0.90 -6.45
N ILE A 32 -2.88 -0.45 -7.66
CA ILE A 32 -1.54 -0.55 -8.22
C ILE A 32 -0.91 0.82 -8.03
N LEU A 33 0.22 0.85 -7.36
CA LEU A 33 0.94 2.09 -7.11
C LEU A 33 2.37 1.95 -7.57
N TYR A 34 2.93 3.05 -8.03
CA TYR A 34 4.31 3.09 -8.49
C TYR A 34 5.17 3.80 -7.47
N LYS A 35 6.42 3.40 -7.41
CA LYS A 35 7.36 3.98 -6.47
C LYS A 35 7.35 5.49 -6.62
N GLY A 36 7.24 6.18 -5.50
CA GLY A 36 7.20 7.63 -5.47
C GLY A 36 5.80 8.22 -5.42
N GLU A 37 4.78 7.43 -5.76
CA GLU A 37 3.42 7.95 -5.68
C GLU A 37 3.02 8.07 -4.22
N ILE A 38 2.14 9.00 -3.93
CA ILE A 38 1.68 9.18 -2.56
C ILE A 38 0.58 8.19 -2.25
N MET A 39 0.69 7.52 -1.12
CA MET A 39 -0.32 6.53 -0.72
C MET A 39 -1.67 7.20 -0.60
N PRO A 40 -2.70 6.65 -1.25
CA PRO A 40 -4.01 7.32 -1.34
C PRO A 40 -4.82 7.24 -0.06
N LEU A 41 -5.82 8.12 0.02
CA LEU A 41 -6.76 8.05 1.11
C LEU A 41 -7.72 6.90 0.85
N TYR A 42 -8.31 6.38 1.93
CA TYR A 42 -9.28 5.31 1.82
C TYR A 42 -10.54 5.80 2.50
N CYS A 43 -11.61 5.93 1.75
CA CYS A 43 -12.89 6.42 2.26
C CYS A 43 -12.71 7.75 3.01
N GLY A 44 -11.84 8.59 2.49
CA GLY A 44 -11.60 9.90 3.08
C GLY A 44 -10.73 9.89 4.31
N GLY A 45 -10.20 8.76 4.69
CA GLY A 45 -9.37 8.67 5.89
C GLY A 45 -8.01 8.07 5.62
N LYS A 46 -7.12 8.17 6.60
CA LYS A 46 -5.80 7.61 6.49
C LYS A 46 -5.82 6.18 7.00
N ILE A 47 -5.13 5.31 6.29
CA ILE A 47 -5.00 3.92 6.72
C ILE A 47 -3.63 3.43 6.33
N LYS A 48 -3.29 2.24 6.75
CA LYS A 48 -2.07 1.59 6.31
C LYS A 48 -2.35 0.80 5.06
N TRP A 49 -1.39 0.80 4.17
CA TRP A 49 -1.44 -0.01 2.96
C TRP A 49 -0.33 -1.04 3.03
N ARG A 50 -0.63 -2.24 2.63
CA ARG A 50 0.34 -3.33 2.69
C ARG A 50 0.71 -3.77 1.28
N LEU A 51 2.00 -3.93 1.04
CA LEU A 51 2.47 -4.41 -0.26
C LEU A 51 2.24 -5.92 -0.33
N ILE A 52 1.47 -6.36 -1.30
CA ILE A 52 1.20 -7.78 -1.43
C ILE A 52 1.88 -8.40 -2.65
N GLN A 53 2.31 -7.58 -3.59
CA GLN A 53 3.01 -8.10 -4.75
C GLN A 53 3.85 -6.99 -5.37
N ILE A 54 5.10 -7.27 -5.66
CA ILE A 54 5.98 -6.32 -6.29
C ILE A 54 5.86 -6.44 -7.80
N CYS A 55 5.83 -5.30 -8.49
CA CYS A 55 5.76 -5.33 -9.96
C CYS A 55 7.10 -5.64 -10.58
#